data_3c091f58b7be64ae5b9270213253f46c
#
_entry.id   3c091f58b7be64ae5b9270213253f46c
#
_cell.length_a   1.000
_cell.length_b   1.000
_cell.length_c   1.000
_cell.angle_alpha   90.00
_cell.angle_beta   90.00
_cell.angle_gamma   90.00
#
_symmetry.space_group_name_H-M   'P 1'
#
loop_
_entity.id
_entity.type
_entity.pdbx_description
1 polymer ?
#
loop_
_entity_poly.entity_id
_entity_poly.type
_entity_poly.pdbx_seq_one_letter_code
_entity_poly.pdbx_strand_id
1 'polypeptide(L)'
;HFLHDDKICHAIVDAIPACERLLEVGPGAGAITKYILQISGVDFKAVELDDEKVVYLEKTYPAIRGKIIHESILDCAAPFLESFTVVGNFPYNISSQILFRVLEWKNQVPVMIGMFQKEVAKRIVSGPGNKDYGILSVLVQAYYHAEYLFDVPPSSFNPPPKVDSGVIKLTRRTDVVDMRSEKSFIAVVKAAFGQRRKMLRNPLKGMFTPETLQEEIFTKRPEQLSVADFAALTFKMK
;
A
#
# COMPACT_ATOMS: atom_id res chain seq x y z
N HIS A 1 -12.13 -15.56 -1.10
CA HIS A 1 -11.33 -16.05 0.03
C HIS A 1 -11.65 -15.23 1.26
N PHE A 2 -12.35 -15.82 2.23
CA PHE A 2 -12.71 -15.17 3.48
C PHE A 2 -11.74 -15.59 4.58
N LEU A 3 -11.11 -14.62 5.21
CA LEU A 3 -10.28 -14.85 6.39
C LEU A 3 -11.15 -15.35 7.54
N HIS A 4 -10.74 -16.45 8.19
CA HIS A 4 -11.48 -17.04 9.32
C HIS A 4 -10.58 -17.35 10.53
N ASP A 5 -9.28 -17.16 10.39
CA ASP A 5 -8.29 -17.41 11.45
C ASP A 5 -8.29 -16.25 12.45
N ASP A 6 -8.88 -16.49 13.62
CA ASP A 6 -8.99 -15.48 14.66
C ASP A 6 -7.63 -14.99 15.18
N LYS A 7 -6.62 -15.84 15.20
CA LYS A 7 -5.25 -15.43 15.62
C LYS A 7 -4.67 -14.40 14.66
N ILE A 8 -4.88 -14.61 13.36
CA ILE A 8 -4.46 -13.66 12.33
C ILE A 8 -5.26 -12.35 12.44
N CYS A 9 -6.58 -12.44 12.64
CA CYS A 9 -7.43 -11.26 12.83
C CYS A 9 -6.95 -10.44 14.03
N HIS A 10 -6.68 -11.07 15.16
CA HIS A 10 -6.14 -10.41 16.36
C HIS A 10 -4.78 -9.79 16.10
N ALA A 11 -3.87 -10.50 15.44
CA ALA A 11 -2.53 -9.97 15.11
C ALA A 11 -2.60 -8.72 14.21
N ILE A 12 -3.54 -8.68 13.25
CA ILE A 12 -3.77 -7.49 12.42
C ILE A 12 -4.28 -6.32 13.26
N VAL A 13 -5.28 -6.55 14.10
CA VAL A 13 -5.87 -5.51 14.96
C VAL A 13 -4.87 -5.00 16.00
N ASP A 14 -4.06 -5.88 16.56
CA ASP A 14 -3.01 -5.51 17.53
C ASP A 14 -1.91 -4.64 16.89
N ALA A 15 -1.73 -4.74 15.57
CA ALA A 15 -0.80 -3.89 14.85
C ALA A 15 -1.31 -2.46 14.62
N ILE A 16 -2.61 -2.20 14.81
CA ILE A 16 -3.22 -0.87 14.69
C ILE A 16 -2.77 -0.02 15.86
N PRO A 17 -2.09 1.13 15.62
CA PRO A 17 -1.72 2.04 16.71
C PRO A 17 -2.96 2.74 17.27
N ALA A 18 -2.81 3.37 18.42
CA ALA A 18 -3.84 4.27 18.94
C ALA A 18 -4.16 5.33 17.88
N CYS A 19 -5.45 5.47 17.54
CA CYS A 19 -5.93 6.39 16.52
C CYS A 19 -7.33 6.88 16.86
N GLU A 20 -7.68 8.06 16.35
CA GLU A 20 -9.02 8.63 16.52
C GLU A 20 -9.97 8.16 15.44
N ARG A 21 -9.45 7.88 14.25
CA ARG A 21 -10.24 7.53 13.04
C ARG A 21 -9.61 6.34 12.34
N LEU A 22 -10.46 5.41 11.93
CA LEU A 22 -10.03 4.17 11.30
C LEU A 22 -10.93 3.83 10.11
N LEU A 23 -10.31 3.58 8.96
CA LEU A 23 -10.95 3.08 7.76
C LEU A 23 -10.58 1.61 7.54
N GLU A 24 -11.58 0.73 7.47
CA GLU A 24 -11.41 -0.63 6.97
C GLU A 24 -11.78 -0.67 5.49
N VAL A 25 -10.87 -1.17 4.65
CA VAL A 25 -11.09 -1.35 3.23
C VAL A 25 -11.45 -2.80 2.94
N GLY A 26 -12.65 -3.01 2.37
CA GLY A 26 -13.14 -4.34 2.01
C GLY A 26 -13.37 -5.26 3.20
N PRO A 27 -14.27 -4.93 4.13
CA PRO A 27 -14.54 -5.73 5.32
C PRO A 27 -15.02 -7.15 5.01
N GLY A 28 -15.57 -7.40 3.83
CA GLY A 28 -16.05 -8.70 3.41
C GLY A 28 -17.11 -9.27 4.35
N ALA A 29 -16.82 -10.43 4.96
CA ALA A 29 -17.70 -11.05 5.96
C ALA A 29 -17.47 -10.52 7.39
N GLY A 30 -16.62 -9.51 7.57
CA GLY A 30 -16.40 -8.86 8.86
C GLY A 30 -15.40 -9.56 9.78
N ALA A 31 -14.49 -10.36 9.25
CA ALA A 31 -13.52 -11.11 10.04
C ALA A 31 -12.66 -10.22 10.94
N ILE A 32 -12.19 -9.10 10.40
CA ILE A 32 -11.43 -8.09 11.14
C ILE A 32 -12.39 -7.09 11.80
N THR A 33 -13.47 -6.73 11.12
CA THR A 33 -14.47 -5.75 11.55
C THR A 33 -15.01 -6.02 12.95
N LYS A 34 -15.32 -7.27 13.27
CA LYS A 34 -15.87 -7.67 14.58
C LYS A 34 -14.96 -7.29 15.75
N TYR A 35 -13.65 -7.26 15.53
CA TYR A 35 -12.68 -6.87 16.55
C TYR A 35 -12.45 -5.35 16.57
N ILE A 36 -12.46 -4.72 15.40
CA ILE A 36 -12.33 -3.26 15.30
C ILE A 36 -13.49 -2.56 16.01
N LEU A 37 -14.70 -3.08 15.87
CA LEU A 37 -15.90 -2.53 16.52
C LEU A 37 -15.85 -2.58 18.05
N GLN A 38 -14.94 -3.36 18.64
CA GLN A 38 -14.70 -3.43 20.08
C GLN A 38 -13.71 -2.36 20.58
N ILE A 39 -13.02 -1.65 19.67
CA ILE A 39 -12.09 -0.58 20.06
C ILE A 39 -12.90 0.65 20.42
N SER A 40 -12.82 1.08 21.70
CA SER A 40 -13.52 2.26 22.17
C SER A 40 -12.86 3.56 21.72
N GLY A 41 -13.68 4.60 21.50
CA GLY A 41 -13.18 5.95 21.21
C GLY A 41 -12.67 6.16 19.78
N VAL A 42 -12.93 5.23 18.87
CA VAL A 42 -12.52 5.32 17.46
C VAL A 42 -13.72 5.63 16.58
N ASP A 43 -13.61 6.67 15.76
CA ASP A 43 -14.54 6.92 14.67
C ASP A 43 -14.21 5.97 13.51
N PHE A 44 -15.02 4.92 13.38
CA PHE A 44 -14.83 3.84 12.42
C PHE A 44 -15.70 4.03 11.19
N LYS A 45 -15.10 3.85 10.00
CA LYS A 45 -15.80 3.69 8.72
C LYS A 45 -15.24 2.49 7.95
N ALA A 46 -16.08 1.91 7.10
CA ALA A 46 -15.70 0.85 6.18
C ALA A 46 -16.11 1.20 4.76
N VAL A 47 -15.31 0.80 3.77
CA VAL A 47 -15.65 0.91 2.35
C VAL A 47 -15.88 -0.50 1.80
N GLU A 48 -17.08 -0.76 1.28
CA GLU A 48 -17.46 -2.02 0.65
C GLU A 48 -18.29 -1.75 -0.59
N LEU A 49 -17.96 -2.41 -1.68
CA LEU A 49 -18.65 -2.26 -2.97
C LEU A 49 -19.80 -3.25 -3.14
N ASP A 50 -19.70 -4.43 -2.55
CA ASP A 50 -20.58 -5.56 -2.77
C ASP A 50 -21.87 -5.41 -1.95
N ASP A 51 -23.02 -5.32 -2.64
CA ASP A 51 -24.33 -5.14 -2.04
C ASP A 51 -24.68 -6.23 -1.01
N GLU A 52 -24.39 -7.49 -1.35
CA GLU A 52 -24.70 -8.63 -0.47
C GLU A 52 -23.88 -8.58 0.81
N LYS A 53 -22.62 -8.16 0.71
CA LYS A 53 -21.75 -8.00 1.88
C LYS A 53 -22.18 -6.84 2.76
N VAL A 54 -22.60 -5.72 2.18
CA VAL A 54 -23.14 -4.57 2.94
C VAL A 54 -24.35 -5.02 3.75
N VAL A 55 -25.31 -5.69 3.12
CA VAL A 55 -26.52 -6.22 3.80
C VAL A 55 -26.14 -7.21 4.90
N TYR A 56 -25.22 -8.12 4.60
CA TYR A 56 -24.74 -9.11 5.58
C TYR A 56 -24.08 -8.45 6.80
N LEU A 57 -23.20 -7.47 6.57
CA LEU A 57 -22.50 -6.74 7.63
C LEU A 57 -23.45 -6.00 8.55
N GLU A 58 -24.41 -5.27 7.99
CA GLU A 58 -25.40 -4.49 8.76
C GLU A 58 -26.33 -5.38 9.57
N LYS A 59 -26.63 -6.57 9.06
CA LYS A 59 -27.42 -7.57 9.78
C LYS A 59 -26.65 -8.23 10.90
N THR A 60 -25.39 -8.63 10.61
CA THR A 60 -24.54 -9.40 11.53
C THR A 60 -23.92 -8.52 12.61
N TYR A 61 -23.53 -7.30 12.25
CA TYR A 61 -22.88 -6.33 13.12
C TYR A 61 -23.64 -5.01 13.15
N PRO A 62 -24.75 -4.91 13.93
CA PRO A 62 -25.59 -3.70 13.93
C PRO A 62 -24.83 -2.40 14.23
N ALA A 63 -23.73 -2.47 14.96
CA ALA A 63 -22.85 -1.32 15.27
C ALA A 63 -22.20 -0.68 14.03
N ILE A 64 -22.17 -1.37 12.88
CA ILE A 64 -21.60 -0.83 11.63
C ILE A 64 -22.60 0.03 10.83
N ARG A 65 -23.88 -0.03 11.18
CA ARG A 65 -24.91 0.73 10.44
C ARG A 65 -24.60 2.21 10.44
N GLY A 66 -24.74 2.82 9.24
CA GLY A 66 -24.38 4.22 9.02
C GLY A 66 -22.88 4.51 8.93
N LYS A 67 -22.01 3.49 9.01
CA LYS A 67 -20.56 3.61 8.93
C LYS A 67 -19.98 3.02 7.66
N ILE A 68 -20.78 2.38 6.82
CA ILE A 68 -20.35 1.81 5.55
C ILE A 68 -20.49 2.84 4.44
N ILE A 69 -19.38 3.08 3.74
CA ILE A 69 -19.36 3.80 2.47
C ILE A 69 -19.54 2.75 1.38
N HIS A 70 -20.71 2.74 0.77
CA HIS A 70 -21.10 1.75 -0.24
C HIS A 70 -20.62 2.21 -1.62
N GLU A 71 -19.31 2.19 -1.82
CA GLU A 71 -18.65 2.64 -3.04
C GLU A 71 -17.38 1.79 -3.29
N SER A 72 -16.81 1.91 -4.51
CA SER A 72 -15.48 1.41 -4.76
C SER A 72 -14.43 2.24 -4.02
N ILE A 73 -13.50 1.58 -3.33
CA ILE A 73 -12.34 2.27 -2.72
C ILE A 73 -11.53 3.05 -3.76
N LEU A 74 -11.54 2.62 -5.02
CA LEU A 74 -10.79 3.29 -6.09
C LEU A 74 -11.42 4.61 -6.52
N ASP A 75 -12.72 4.81 -6.25
CA ASP A 75 -13.49 5.97 -6.70
C ASP A 75 -13.94 6.88 -5.55
N CYS A 76 -14.08 6.34 -4.34
CA CYS A 76 -14.58 7.10 -3.20
C CYS A 76 -13.63 8.25 -2.79
N ALA A 77 -14.19 9.34 -2.27
CA ALA A 77 -13.39 10.39 -1.63
C ALA A 77 -12.77 9.91 -0.32
N ALA A 78 -11.76 10.63 0.18
CA ALA A 78 -11.21 10.36 1.51
C ALA A 78 -12.35 10.42 2.55
N PRO A 79 -12.51 9.39 3.39
CA PRO A 79 -13.69 9.24 4.25
C PRO A 79 -13.73 10.21 5.43
N PHE A 80 -12.61 10.86 5.73
CA PHE A 80 -12.44 11.81 6.81
C PHE A 80 -11.72 13.06 6.30
N LEU A 81 -11.98 14.21 6.93
CA LEU A 81 -11.23 15.44 6.65
C LEU A 81 -9.86 15.45 7.33
N GLU A 82 -9.77 14.84 8.50
CA GLU A 82 -8.57 14.75 9.31
C GLU A 82 -7.82 13.44 9.06
N SER A 83 -6.72 13.26 9.77
CA SER A 83 -5.91 12.03 9.71
C SER A 83 -6.67 10.79 10.16
N PHE A 84 -6.44 9.69 9.47
CA PHE A 84 -7.04 8.38 9.76
C PHE A 84 -6.09 7.23 9.45
N THR A 85 -6.24 6.13 10.17
CA THR A 85 -5.52 4.88 9.91
C THR A 85 -6.30 4.01 8.92
N VAL A 86 -5.61 3.32 8.05
CA VAL A 86 -6.20 2.38 7.08
C VAL A 86 -5.83 0.95 7.47
N VAL A 87 -6.80 0.07 7.44
CA VAL A 87 -6.60 -1.38 7.65
C VAL A 87 -7.42 -2.18 6.64
N GLY A 88 -6.93 -3.34 6.24
CA GLY A 88 -7.74 -4.23 5.42
C GLY A 88 -7.03 -5.51 4.98
N ASN A 89 -7.87 -6.50 4.66
CA ASN A 89 -7.51 -7.66 3.87
C ASN A 89 -7.86 -7.34 2.42
N PHE A 90 -6.90 -6.83 1.65
CA PHE A 90 -7.17 -6.28 0.32
C PHE A 90 -7.42 -7.39 -0.71
N PRO A 91 -8.43 -7.23 -1.59
CA PRO A 91 -8.61 -8.12 -2.74
C PRO A 91 -7.35 -8.17 -3.60
N TYR A 92 -6.85 -9.37 -3.91
CA TYR A 92 -5.56 -9.54 -4.57
C TYR A 92 -5.48 -8.86 -5.95
N ASN A 93 -6.58 -8.90 -6.71
CA ASN A 93 -6.64 -8.34 -8.06
C ASN A 93 -6.53 -6.81 -8.13
N ILE A 94 -6.83 -6.10 -7.03
CA ILE A 94 -6.78 -4.64 -6.95
C ILE A 94 -5.88 -4.11 -5.82
N SER A 95 -5.12 -4.98 -5.17
CA SER A 95 -4.34 -4.60 -3.98
C SER A 95 -3.31 -3.49 -4.27
N SER A 96 -2.64 -3.52 -5.42
CA SER A 96 -1.73 -2.45 -5.83
C SER A 96 -2.45 -1.13 -6.10
N GLN A 97 -3.66 -1.17 -6.68
CA GLN A 97 -4.48 0.02 -6.91
C GLN A 97 -4.96 0.64 -5.59
N ILE A 98 -5.34 -0.20 -4.62
CA ILE A 98 -5.68 0.25 -3.26
C ILE A 98 -4.46 0.93 -2.62
N LEU A 99 -3.28 0.35 -2.75
CA LEU A 99 -2.04 0.94 -2.26
C LEU A 99 -1.78 2.32 -2.86
N PHE A 100 -1.96 2.47 -4.17
CA PHE A 100 -1.83 3.78 -4.83
C PHE A 100 -2.90 4.77 -4.35
N ARG A 101 -4.11 4.30 -4.06
CA ARG A 101 -5.15 5.15 -3.48
C ARG A 101 -4.74 5.67 -2.10
N VAL A 102 -4.16 4.82 -1.26
CA VAL A 102 -3.60 5.23 0.04
C VAL A 102 -2.48 6.25 -0.15
N LEU A 103 -1.60 6.08 -1.15
CA LEU A 103 -0.56 7.06 -1.47
C LEU A 103 -1.13 8.42 -1.90
N GLU A 104 -2.25 8.46 -2.59
CA GLU A 104 -2.95 9.72 -2.89
C GLU A 104 -3.42 10.42 -1.60
N TRP A 105 -3.79 9.65 -0.58
CA TRP A 105 -4.20 10.14 0.74
C TRP A 105 -3.05 10.26 1.75
N LYS A 106 -1.80 10.17 1.32
CA LYS A 106 -0.64 10.11 2.22
C LYS A 106 -0.56 11.24 3.24
N ASN A 107 -1.07 12.44 2.90
CA ASN A 107 -1.09 13.57 3.83
C ASN A 107 -2.08 13.36 4.98
N GLN A 108 -3.06 12.47 4.83
CA GLN A 108 -4.06 12.14 5.84
C GLN A 108 -3.86 10.77 6.48
N VAL A 109 -3.08 9.87 5.85
CA VAL A 109 -2.89 8.49 6.31
C VAL A 109 -1.51 8.33 6.93
N PRO A 110 -1.38 8.45 8.27
CA PRO A 110 -0.11 8.24 8.95
C PRO A 110 0.29 6.77 9.04
N VAL A 111 -0.67 5.85 9.06
CA VAL A 111 -0.42 4.40 9.18
C VAL A 111 -1.41 3.61 8.33
N MET A 112 -0.90 2.57 7.67
CA MET A 112 -1.70 1.55 7.00
C MET A 112 -1.22 0.16 7.42
N ILE A 113 -2.16 -0.73 7.75
CA ILE A 113 -1.90 -2.15 7.94
C ILE A 113 -2.70 -2.91 6.88
N GLY A 114 -2.02 -3.65 6.02
CA GLY A 114 -2.65 -4.33 4.91
C GLY A 114 -2.13 -5.74 4.69
N MET A 115 -3.04 -6.62 4.28
CA MET A 115 -2.70 -7.96 3.82
C MET A 115 -2.74 -8.02 2.29
N PHE A 116 -1.66 -8.57 1.73
CA PHE A 116 -1.42 -8.74 0.30
C PHE A 116 -1.03 -10.18 0.02
N GLN A 117 -1.03 -10.59 -1.24
CA GLN A 117 -0.25 -11.78 -1.62
C GLN A 117 1.20 -11.58 -1.17
N LYS A 118 1.83 -12.64 -0.66
CA LYS A 118 3.18 -12.60 -0.09
C LYS A 118 4.20 -11.98 -1.05
N GLU A 119 4.13 -12.31 -2.33
CA GLU A 119 5.02 -11.74 -3.34
C GLU A 119 4.88 -10.22 -3.44
N VAL A 120 3.65 -9.70 -3.42
CA VAL A 120 3.38 -8.26 -3.46
C VAL A 120 3.85 -7.58 -2.16
N ALA A 121 3.56 -8.18 -1.01
CA ALA A 121 4.02 -7.69 0.28
C ALA A 121 5.56 -7.56 0.34
N LYS A 122 6.27 -8.58 -0.14
CA LYS A 122 7.73 -8.57 -0.24
C LYS A 122 8.25 -7.48 -1.17
N ARG A 123 7.60 -7.25 -2.32
CA ARG A 123 7.97 -6.15 -3.23
C ARG A 123 7.84 -4.80 -2.56
N ILE A 124 6.78 -4.57 -1.80
CA ILE A 124 6.54 -3.29 -1.13
C ILE A 124 7.65 -2.96 -0.13
N VAL A 125 8.12 -3.95 0.63
CA VAL A 125 9.09 -3.75 1.72
C VAL A 125 10.55 -3.93 1.31
N SER A 126 10.82 -4.40 0.09
CA SER A 126 12.18 -4.67 -0.39
C SER A 126 13.03 -3.42 -0.53
N GLY A 127 14.31 -3.53 -0.17
CA GLY A 127 15.33 -2.51 -0.39
C GLY A 127 16.10 -2.69 -1.70
N PRO A 128 16.95 -1.70 -2.06
CA PRO A 128 17.81 -1.76 -3.24
C PRO A 128 18.70 -2.99 -3.27
N GLY A 129 19.02 -3.46 -4.48
CA GLY A 129 19.88 -4.64 -4.69
C GLY A 129 19.16 -5.98 -4.58
N ASN A 130 17.87 -5.97 -4.25
CA ASN A 130 17.06 -7.17 -4.12
C ASN A 130 16.23 -7.40 -5.40
N LYS A 131 16.01 -8.67 -5.75
CA LYS A 131 15.19 -9.06 -6.91
C LYS A 131 13.73 -8.58 -6.81
N ASP A 132 13.22 -8.45 -5.59
CA ASP A 132 11.85 -8.01 -5.31
C ASP A 132 11.68 -6.48 -5.32
N TYR A 133 12.81 -5.75 -5.27
CA TYR A 133 12.81 -4.30 -5.35
C TYR A 133 12.35 -3.81 -6.72
N GLY A 134 11.34 -2.94 -6.74
CA GLY A 134 10.74 -2.46 -7.97
C GLY A 134 9.92 -1.17 -7.78
N ILE A 135 9.01 -0.91 -8.71
CA ILE A 135 8.18 0.32 -8.71
C ILE A 135 7.45 0.48 -7.39
N LEU A 136 6.79 -0.57 -6.89
CA LEU A 136 6.03 -0.51 -5.62
C LEU A 136 6.94 -0.17 -4.44
N SER A 137 8.13 -0.78 -4.38
CA SER A 137 9.12 -0.49 -3.34
C SER A 137 9.47 0.99 -3.29
N VAL A 138 9.84 1.54 -4.44
CA VAL A 138 10.34 2.93 -4.54
C VAL A 138 9.22 3.94 -4.28
N LEU A 139 8.06 3.77 -4.90
CA LEU A 139 6.95 4.72 -4.77
C LEU A 139 6.38 4.74 -3.35
N VAL A 140 6.29 3.59 -2.69
CA VAL A 140 5.80 3.50 -1.30
C VAL A 140 6.84 4.04 -0.33
N GLN A 141 8.09 3.59 -0.44
CA GLN A 141 9.15 3.93 0.51
C GLN A 141 9.64 5.38 0.38
N ALA A 142 9.26 6.10 -0.67
CA ALA A 142 9.45 7.53 -0.74
C ALA A 142 8.70 8.29 0.37
N TYR A 143 7.57 7.76 0.82
CA TYR A 143 6.66 8.41 1.77
C TYR A 143 6.44 7.62 3.06
N TYR A 144 6.72 6.32 3.08
CA TYR A 144 6.46 5.42 4.19
C TYR A 144 7.67 4.57 4.55
N HIS A 145 7.85 4.31 5.85
CA HIS A 145 8.61 3.15 6.31
C HIS A 145 7.74 1.92 6.15
N ALA A 146 8.25 0.89 5.48
CA ALA A 146 7.51 -0.33 5.20
C ALA A 146 8.10 -1.50 5.98
N GLU A 147 7.25 -2.18 6.77
CA GLU A 147 7.62 -3.33 7.59
C GLU A 147 6.80 -4.54 7.19
N TYR A 148 7.47 -5.67 7.04
CA TYR A 148 6.82 -6.97 6.87
C TYR A 148 6.54 -7.56 8.26
N LEU A 149 5.28 -7.71 8.64
CA LEU A 149 4.92 -8.12 9.99
C LEU A 149 4.91 -9.64 10.16
N PHE A 150 4.13 -10.36 9.33
CA PHE A 150 4.03 -11.82 9.41
C PHE A 150 3.40 -12.43 8.14
N ASP A 151 3.67 -13.72 7.95
CA ASP A 151 3.03 -14.55 6.92
C ASP A 151 1.63 -14.99 7.33
N VAL A 152 0.75 -15.18 6.34
CA VAL A 152 -0.57 -15.77 6.52
C VAL A 152 -0.72 -16.94 5.55
N PRO A 153 -0.86 -18.18 6.05
CA PRO A 153 -0.95 -19.35 5.19
C PRO A 153 -2.33 -19.45 4.52
N PRO A 154 -2.45 -20.16 3.38
CA PRO A 154 -3.72 -20.39 2.71
C PRO A 154 -4.79 -21.01 3.60
N SER A 155 -4.40 -21.84 4.57
CA SER A 155 -5.31 -22.48 5.53
C SER A 155 -6.09 -21.51 6.41
N SER A 156 -5.66 -20.25 6.51
CA SER A 156 -6.39 -19.21 7.26
C SER A 156 -7.60 -18.65 6.52
N PHE A 157 -7.84 -19.10 5.27
CA PHE A 157 -8.93 -18.62 4.40
C PHE A 157 -9.87 -19.75 3.96
N ASN A 158 -11.11 -19.38 3.68
CA ASN A 158 -12.10 -20.27 3.07
C ASN A 158 -12.78 -19.57 1.86
N PRO A 159 -12.72 -20.13 0.64
CA PRO A 159 -11.78 -21.19 0.23
C PRO A 159 -10.32 -20.73 0.31
N PRO A 160 -9.36 -21.63 0.49
CA PRO A 160 -7.95 -21.25 0.56
C PRO A 160 -7.45 -20.70 -0.77
N PRO A 161 -6.66 -19.62 -0.77
CA PRO A 161 -5.95 -19.16 -1.97
C PRO A 161 -4.83 -20.12 -2.34
N LYS A 162 -4.28 -19.94 -3.54
CA LYS A 162 -3.18 -20.80 -4.04
C LYS A 162 -1.79 -20.38 -3.51
N VAL A 163 -1.70 -19.21 -2.89
CA VAL A 163 -0.45 -18.60 -2.44
C VAL A 163 -0.57 -18.10 -1.01
N ASP A 164 0.55 -18.00 -0.33
CA ASP A 164 0.62 -17.34 0.98
C ASP A 164 0.30 -15.85 0.84
N SER A 165 -0.15 -15.27 1.95
CA SER A 165 -0.30 -13.83 2.12
C SER A 165 0.75 -13.29 3.10
N GLY A 166 0.95 -11.97 3.07
CA GLY A 166 1.78 -11.26 4.01
C GLY A 166 1.07 -10.01 4.51
N VAL A 167 1.23 -9.72 5.79
CA VAL A 167 0.75 -8.49 6.40
C VAL A 167 1.91 -7.53 6.55
N ILE A 168 1.70 -6.31 6.06
CA ILE A 168 2.68 -5.22 6.15
C ILE A 168 2.11 -4.05 6.94
N LYS A 169 2.99 -3.25 7.51
CA LYS A 169 2.68 -1.97 8.12
C LYS A 169 3.46 -0.86 7.44
N LEU A 170 2.75 0.17 7.04
CA LEU A 170 3.33 1.40 6.51
C LEU A 170 3.18 2.50 7.56
N THR A 171 4.27 3.16 7.89
CA THR A 171 4.30 4.32 8.78
C THR A 171 4.86 5.51 8.02
N ARG A 172 4.10 6.61 7.94
CA ARG A 172 4.48 7.80 7.16
C ARG A 172 5.81 8.37 7.64
N ARG A 173 6.68 8.69 6.70
CA ARG A 173 7.97 9.33 6.96
C ARG A 173 7.79 10.79 7.37
N THR A 174 8.66 11.24 8.25
CA THR A 174 8.88 12.66 8.55
C THR A 174 10.05 13.24 7.72
N ASP A 175 10.90 12.37 7.18
CA ASP A 175 12.12 12.67 6.42
C ASP A 175 11.96 12.37 4.92
N VAL A 176 10.85 12.80 4.32
CA VAL A 176 10.62 12.62 2.88
C VAL A 176 11.72 13.31 2.07
N VAL A 177 12.34 12.57 1.13
CA VAL A 177 13.40 13.10 0.29
C VAL A 177 12.87 14.16 -0.68
N ASP A 178 13.68 15.21 -0.93
CA ASP A 178 13.37 16.23 -1.92
C ASP A 178 13.34 15.66 -3.32
N MET A 179 12.35 16.06 -4.09
CA MET A 179 12.20 15.74 -5.51
C MET A 179 11.65 16.96 -6.25
N ARG A 180 11.94 17.06 -7.54
CA ARG A 180 11.45 18.18 -8.38
C ARG A 180 9.92 18.26 -8.38
N SER A 181 9.27 17.11 -8.51
CA SER A 181 7.81 16.94 -8.37
C SER A 181 7.49 15.46 -8.20
N GLU A 182 6.34 15.15 -7.60
CA GLU A 182 5.83 13.79 -7.51
C GLU A 182 5.61 13.17 -8.91
N LYS A 183 5.09 13.97 -9.85
CA LYS A 183 4.89 13.55 -11.25
C LYS A 183 6.21 13.13 -11.91
N SER A 184 7.26 13.92 -11.75
CA SER A 184 8.60 13.62 -12.30
C SER A 184 9.19 12.36 -11.66
N PHE A 185 9.00 12.21 -10.34
CA PHE A 185 9.47 11.04 -9.61
C PHE A 185 8.81 9.75 -10.10
N ILE A 186 7.49 9.73 -10.19
CA ILE A 186 6.74 8.59 -10.72
C ILE A 186 7.17 8.26 -12.15
N ALA A 187 7.35 9.28 -13.00
CA ALA A 187 7.74 9.09 -14.39
C ALA A 187 9.11 8.43 -14.53
N VAL A 188 10.12 8.94 -13.80
CA VAL A 188 11.48 8.37 -13.88
C VAL A 188 11.55 6.95 -13.31
N VAL A 189 10.84 6.67 -12.22
CA VAL A 189 10.80 5.34 -11.62
C VAL A 189 10.15 4.32 -12.56
N LYS A 190 8.99 4.65 -13.11
CA LYS A 190 8.27 3.77 -14.06
C LYS A 190 9.09 3.52 -15.33
N ALA A 191 9.70 4.56 -15.91
CA ALA A 191 10.53 4.42 -17.09
C ALA A 191 11.76 3.53 -16.82
N ALA A 192 12.44 3.72 -15.70
CA ALA A 192 13.60 2.94 -15.31
C ALA A 192 13.28 1.45 -15.17
N PHE A 193 12.25 1.10 -14.42
CA PHE A 193 11.84 -0.30 -14.22
C PHE A 193 11.15 -0.92 -15.42
N GLY A 194 10.71 -0.13 -16.39
CA GLY A 194 10.19 -0.63 -17.68
C GLY A 194 11.21 -1.46 -18.46
N GLN A 195 12.50 -1.23 -18.23
CA GLN A 195 13.62 -2.01 -18.80
C GLN A 195 14.59 -2.44 -17.68
N ARG A 196 14.07 -3.13 -16.70
CA ARG A 196 14.78 -3.49 -15.46
C ARG A 196 16.20 -4.06 -15.65
N ARG A 197 16.42 -4.86 -16.70
CA ARG A 197 17.71 -5.51 -16.97
C ARG A 197 18.71 -4.63 -17.72
N LYS A 198 18.32 -3.43 -18.14
CA LYS A 198 19.16 -2.49 -18.88
C LYS A 198 19.77 -1.43 -17.95
N MET A 199 20.91 -0.87 -18.36
CA MET A 199 21.45 0.32 -17.73
C MET A 199 20.47 1.48 -17.90
N LEU A 200 20.37 2.37 -16.92
CA LEU A 200 19.43 3.49 -16.87
C LEU A 200 19.49 4.39 -18.10
N ARG A 201 20.69 4.58 -18.71
CA ARG A 201 20.85 5.39 -19.92
C ARG A 201 19.96 4.95 -21.07
N ASN A 202 19.56 3.68 -21.13
CA ASN A 202 18.71 3.17 -22.20
C ASN A 202 17.23 3.55 -22.00
N PRO A 203 16.54 3.19 -20.92
CA PRO A 203 15.13 3.55 -20.73
C PRO A 203 14.92 5.05 -20.48
N LEU A 204 15.92 5.76 -19.99
CA LEU A 204 15.80 7.18 -19.61
C LEU A 204 16.31 8.17 -20.65
N LYS A 205 16.79 7.70 -21.81
CA LYS A 205 17.37 8.57 -22.88
C LYS A 205 16.46 9.72 -23.33
N GLY A 206 15.15 9.53 -23.29
CA GLY A 206 14.18 10.56 -23.65
C GLY A 206 13.96 11.63 -22.59
N MET A 207 14.37 11.38 -21.35
CA MET A 207 14.08 12.22 -20.18
C MET A 207 15.26 13.10 -19.76
N PHE A 208 16.47 12.82 -20.26
CA PHE A 208 17.72 13.49 -19.90
C PHE A 208 18.51 13.90 -21.14
N THR A 209 19.40 14.89 -20.99
CA THR A 209 20.29 15.31 -22.07
C THR A 209 21.37 14.23 -22.30
N PRO A 210 21.98 14.18 -23.51
CA PRO A 210 23.09 13.27 -23.79
C PRO A 210 24.27 13.43 -22.81
N GLU A 211 24.55 14.64 -22.39
CA GLU A 211 25.64 14.97 -21.44
C GLU A 211 25.33 14.36 -20.05
N THR A 212 24.11 14.57 -19.54
CA THR A 212 23.66 14.03 -18.26
C THR A 212 23.72 12.51 -18.26
N LEU A 213 23.35 11.85 -19.36
CA LEU A 213 23.38 10.40 -19.51
C LEU A 213 24.80 9.78 -19.45
N GLN A 214 25.86 10.59 -19.53
CA GLN A 214 27.24 10.13 -19.35
C GLN A 214 27.66 9.99 -17.89
N GLU A 215 26.89 10.54 -16.95
CA GLU A 215 27.18 10.41 -15.53
C GLU A 215 27.15 8.94 -15.10
N GLU A 216 27.99 8.58 -14.13
CA GLU A 216 28.19 7.20 -13.66
C GLU A 216 26.88 6.51 -13.23
N ILE A 217 25.95 7.25 -12.60
CA ILE A 217 24.68 6.70 -12.12
C ILE A 217 23.87 6.03 -13.24
N PHE A 218 23.96 6.54 -14.47
CA PHE A 218 23.24 6.00 -15.62
C PHE A 218 23.83 4.70 -16.19
N THR A 219 24.96 4.24 -15.66
CA THR A 219 25.53 2.92 -15.95
C THR A 219 24.91 1.83 -15.09
N LYS A 220 24.26 2.20 -14.00
CA LYS A 220 23.59 1.30 -13.06
C LYS A 220 22.26 0.80 -13.62
N ARG A 221 21.77 -0.30 -13.04
CA ARG A 221 20.41 -0.81 -13.28
C ARG A 221 19.45 -0.25 -12.25
N PRO A 222 18.13 -0.20 -12.52
CA PRO A 222 17.14 0.39 -11.62
C PRO A 222 17.17 -0.17 -10.20
N GLU A 223 17.35 -1.49 -10.05
CA GLU A 223 17.37 -2.13 -8.73
C GLU A 223 18.57 -1.74 -7.85
N GLN A 224 19.59 -1.10 -8.43
CA GLN A 224 20.76 -0.64 -7.69
C GLN A 224 20.57 0.77 -7.10
N LEU A 225 19.50 1.48 -7.50
CA LEU A 225 19.25 2.84 -7.03
C LEU A 225 18.38 2.85 -5.78
N SER A 226 18.76 3.68 -4.80
CA SER A 226 17.93 4.01 -3.65
C SER A 226 16.77 4.94 -4.05
N VAL A 227 15.78 5.10 -3.16
CA VAL A 227 14.72 6.11 -3.31
C VAL A 227 15.33 7.51 -3.46
N ALA A 228 16.34 7.84 -2.65
CA ALA A 228 17.03 9.13 -2.72
C ALA A 228 17.72 9.34 -4.06
N ASP A 229 18.31 8.30 -4.65
CA ASP A 229 18.92 8.38 -5.98
C ASP A 229 17.88 8.73 -7.05
N PHE A 230 16.72 8.06 -7.05
CA PHE A 230 15.64 8.37 -7.99
C PHE A 230 15.11 9.79 -7.79
N ALA A 231 14.94 10.22 -6.56
CA ALA A 231 14.50 11.59 -6.25
C ALA A 231 15.50 12.63 -6.78
N ALA A 232 16.79 12.41 -6.57
CA ALA A 232 17.87 13.28 -7.07
C ALA A 232 17.88 13.38 -8.60
N LEU A 233 17.60 12.30 -9.31
CA LEU A 233 17.51 12.29 -10.77
C LEU A 233 16.41 13.24 -11.29
N THR A 234 15.33 13.45 -10.53
CA THR A 234 14.25 14.34 -10.98
C THR A 234 14.69 15.78 -11.22
N PHE A 235 15.71 16.26 -10.50
CA PHE A 235 16.25 17.61 -10.68
C PHE A 235 17.11 17.77 -11.93
N LYS A 236 17.55 16.65 -12.51
CA LYS A 236 18.39 16.63 -13.73
C LYS A 236 17.58 16.40 -15.01
N MET A 237 16.29 16.14 -14.89
CA MET A 237 15.39 15.93 -16.03
C MET A 237 15.29 17.22 -16.88
N LYS A 238 15.10 17.02 -18.20
CA LYS A 238 14.83 18.13 -19.17
C LYS A 238 13.65 18.98 -18.76
#